data_2a6f3605989fdd2e063eee5f02ab832c
#
_entry.id   2a6f3605989fdd2e063eee5f02ab832c
#
_cell.length_a   1.000
_cell.length_b   1.000
_cell.length_c   1.000
_cell.angle_alpha   90.00
_cell.angle_beta   90.00
_cell.angle_gamma   90.00
#
_symmetry.space_group_name_H-M   'P 1'
#
loop_
_entity.id
_entity.type
_entity.pdbx_description
1 polymer ?
#
loop_
_entity_poly.entity_id
_entity_poly.type
_entity_poly.pdbx_seq_one_letter_code
_entity_poly.pdbx_strand_id
1 'polypeptide(L)'
;FIQNAYDFFNERLFNSELPACLLTLQREKNAMGYFSEDRWEQGEGKRKIHEIALNPSFFITHKPLELMQTIVHEMVHLWQYEFGKPSHRTYHNKEWADKMESIGLMPSSTGLPGGKRTGQAMSDYPIKNGAFYFQCIAFAQLGYKLPFYDRYAKTESSQVRTSEQLAEMVADAVCNAIVAATEEKGVSAPIEEETVSIGVEAVMQAGSFDEAYAAAEASLMQPFSAQFDIDVAALTEAREQEASAKRKSVYVCQCCGDRAWGKPSLDLWCG
;
A
#
# COMPACT_ATOMS: atom_id res chain seq x y z
N PHE A 1 10.34 1.87 9.87
CA PHE A 1 9.55 2.43 8.78
C PHE A 1 8.05 2.38 9.10
N ILE A 2 7.46 1.19 9.26
CA ILE A 2 5.99 1.02 9.38
C ILE A 2 5.45 1.76 10.62
N GLN A 3 6.09 1.61 11.79
CA GLN A 3 5.71 2.35 13.00
C GLN A 3 5.83 3.86 12.79
N ASN A 4 6.94 4.31 12.21
CA ASN A 4 7.14 5.73 11.96
C ASN A 4 6.10 6.29 10.98
N ALA A 5 5.67 5.48 9.99
CA ALA A 5 4.60 5.87 9.07
C ALA A 5 3.25 6.00 9.80
N TYR A 6 2.91 5.01 10.66
CA TYR A 6 1.70 5.09 11.46
C TYR A 6 1.68 6.33 12.35
N ASP A 7 2.74 6.56 13.11
CA ASP A 7 2.84 7.70 14.04
C ASP A 7 2.76 9.03 13.28
N PHE A 8 3.48 9.13 12.16
CA PHE A 8 3.48 10.31 11.30
C PHE A 8 2.10 10.61 10.71
N PHE A 9 1.44 9.61 10.12
CA PHE A 9 0.11 9.82 9.55
C PHE A 9 -0.96 10.02 10.61
N ASN A 10 -0.83 9.40 11.79
CA ASN A 10 -1.73 9.68 12.91
C ASN A 10 -1.67 11.15 13.31
N GLU A 11 -0.46 11.71 13.44
CA GLU A 11 -0.28 13.13 13.73
C GLU A 11 -0.86 14.02 12.62
N ARG A 12 -0.56 13.73 11.36
CA ARG A 12 -0.81 14.63 10.24
C ARG A 12 -2.20 14.52 9.60
N LEU A 13 -2.85 13.35 9.68
CA LEU A 13 -4.15 13.09 9.03
C LEU A 13 -5.27 12.77 10.02
N PHE A 14 -4.91 12.44 11.28
CA PHE A 14 -5.88 12.04 12.29
C PHE A 14 -5.72 12.81 13.61
N ASN A 15 -4.97 13.93 13.62
CA ASN A 15 -4.78 14.81 14.79
C ASN A 15 -4.27 14.08 16.04
N SER A 16 -3.49 13.01 15.87
CA SER A 16 -3.03 12.12 16.96
C SER A 16 -4.15 11.47 17.77
N GLU A 17 -5.34 11.32 17.21
CA GLU A 17 -6.51 10.77 17.91
C GLU A 17 -6.52 9.23 17.92
N LEU A 18 -5.85 8.57 16.98
CA LEU A 18 -5.87 7.11 16.91
C LEU A 18 -5.07 6.49 18.05
N PRO A 19 -5.59 5.42 18.70
CA PRO A 19 -4.88 4.73 19.75
C PRO A 19 -3.66 3.97 19.22
N ALA A 20 -2.77 3.57 20.12
CA ALA A 20 -1.68 2.68 19.77
C ALA A 20 -2.22 1.36 19.21
N CYS A 21 -1.69 0.95 18.06
CA CYS A 21 -2.07 -0.25 17.34
C CYS A 21 -0.84 -1.16 17.14
N LEU A 22 -1.02 -2.46 17.21
CA LEU A 22 0.05 -3.41 16.91
C LEU A 22 0.21 -3.52 15.39
N LEU A 23 1.40 -3.16 14.90
CA LEU A 23 1.72 -3.26 13.48
C LEU A 23 2.45 -4.58 13.23
N THR A 24 1.88 -5.44 12.41
CA THR A 24 2.42 -6.78 12.13
C THR A 24 2.65 -7.02 10.64
N LEU A 25 3.42 -8.05 10.33
CA LEU A 25 3.62 -8.52 8.97
C LEU A 25 2.96 -9.89 8.82
N GLN A 26 1.90 -9.94 8.02
CA GLN A 26 1.11 -11.15 7.79
C GLN A 26 0.98 -11.41 6.29
N ARG A 27 1.25 -12.65 5.86
CA ARG A 27 1.03 -13.05 4.47
C ARG A 27 -0.42 -13.46 4.28
N GLU A 28 -1.21 -12.57 3.72
CA GLU A 28 -2.57 -12.83 3.31
C GLU A 28 -2.67 -13.10 1.80
N LYS A 29 -3.62 -13.96 1.40
CA LYS A 29 -3.66 -14.44 0.03
C LYS A 29 -3.97 -13.33 -0.99
N ASN A 30 -4.85 -12.40 -0.68
CA ASN A 30 -5.39 -11.43 -1.63
C ASN A 30 -5.49 -10.01 -1.07
N ALA A 31 -4.83 -9.69 0.05
CA ALA A 31 -4.85 -8.38 0.66
C ALA A 31 -3.42 -7.85 0.87
N MET A 32 -3.23 -6.56 0.65
CA MET A 32 -1.98 -5.86 0.96
C MET A 32 -1.85 -5.55 2.45
N GLY A 33 -2.98 -5.40 3.13
CA GLY A 33 -3.10 -5.19 4.56
C GLY A 33 -4.50 -5.51 5.04
N TYR A 34 -4.69 -5.48 6.36
CA TYR A 34 -5.99 -5.53 7.00
C TYR A 34 -5.95 -4.91 8.39
N PHE A 35 -7.07 -4.39 8.83
CA PHE A 35 -7.34 -4.01 10.21
C PHE A 35 -8.10 -5.13 10.94
N SER A 36 -7.71 -5.39 12.20
CA SER A 36 -8.43 -6.32 13.08
C SER A 36 -8.64 -5.67 14.44
N GLU A 37 -9.89 -5.44 14.76
CA GLU A 37 -10.30 -4.89 16.05
C GLU A 37 -10.01 -5.87 17.19
N ASP A 38 -9.58 -5.34 18.33
CA ASP A 38 -9.42 -6.08 19.60
C ASP A 38 -8.68 -7.43 19.47
N ARG A 39 -7.76 -7.52 18.52
CA ARG A 39 -7.09 -8.77 18.13
C ARG A 39 -6.22 -9.36 19.25
N TRP A 40 -5.59 -8.48 20.01
CA TRP A 40 -4.63 -8.87 21.03
C TRP A 40 -5.10 -8.44 22.42
N GLU A 41 -4.70 -9.19 23.43
CA GLU A 41 -4.95 -8.85 24.83
C GLU A 41 -3.62 -8.72 25.55
N GLN A 42 -3.40 -7.58 26.20
CA GLN A 42 -2.17 -7.31 26.94
C GLN A 42 -2.29 -7.86 28.36
N GLY A 43 -1.51 -8.88 28.69
CA GLY A 43 -1.21 -9.43 30.01
C GLY A 43 -2.18 -9.13 31.14
N GLU A 44 -1.68 -8.58 32.25
CA GLU A 44 -2.44 -8.44 33.50
C GLU A 44 -3.62 -7.46 33.46
N GLY A 45 -3.68 -6.55 32.51
CA GLY A 45 -4.72 -5.51 32.45
C GLY A 45 -5.93 -5.83 31.59
N LYS A 46 -5.94 -6.94 30.87
CA LYS A 46 -6.96 -7.29 29.84
C LYS A 46 -7.23 -6.16 28.85
N ARG A 47 -6.25 -5.28 28.64
CA ARG A 47 -6.34 -4.23 27.64
C ARG A 47 -6.28 -4.86 26.25
N LYS A 48 -7.30 -4.64 25.49
CA LYS A 48 -7.35 -5.06 24.09
C LYS A 48 -6.54 -4.12 23.23
N ILE A 49 -5.90 -4.65 22.21
CA ILE A 49 -5.05 -3.92 21.28
C ILE A 49 -5.46 -4.32 19.87
N HIS A 50 -5.68 -3.32 19.04
CA HIS A 50 -5.97 -3.51 17.62
C HIS A 50 -4.72 -3.91 16.85
N GLU A 51 -4.92 -4.52 15.70
CA GLU A 51 -3.87 -4.88 14.78
C GLU A 51 -4.09 -4.23 13.42
N ILE A 52 -3.04 -3.64 12.87
CA ILE A 52 -2.93 -3.38 11.44
C ILE A 52 -1.82 -4.28 10.91
N ALA A 53 -2.19 -5.21 10.05
CA ALA A 53 -1.27 -6.14 9.42
C ALA A 53 -0.98 -5.71 7.98
N LEU A 54 0.29 -5.77 7.59
CA LEU A 54 0.73 -5.50 6.23
C LEU A 54 1.31 -6.77 5.62
N ASN A 55 1.06 -6.97 4.34
CA ASN A 55 1.52 -8.17 3.64
C ASN A 55 2.88 -7.95 2.97
N PRO A 56 3.97 -8.50 3.52
CA PRO A 56 5.31 -8.29 3.00
C PRO A 56 5.52 -8.89 1.61
N SER A 57 4.64 -9.80 1.15
CA SER A 57 4.76 -10.40 -0.18
C SER A 57 4.60 -9.39 -1.31
N PHE A 58 4.05 -8.22 -1.04
CA PHE A 58 3.86 -7.16 -2.05
C PHE A 58 4.96 -6.11 -2.04
N PHE A 59 5.78 -6.01 -0.99
CA PHE A 59 6.71 -4.89 -0.82
C PHE A 59 7.70 -4.74 -1.98
N ILE A 60 8.27 -5.81 -2.51
CA ILE A 60 9.27 -5.73 -3.59
C ILE A 60 8.70 -5.12 -4.88
N THR A 61 7.45 -5.46 -5.21
CA THR A 61 6.83 -5.11 -6.50
C THR A 61 6.02 -3.82 -6.42
N HIS A 62 5.70 -3.34 -5.22
CA HIS A 62 4.87 -2.15 -5.01
C HIS A 62 5.74 -0.92 -4.70
N LYS A 63 5.13 0.24 -4.89
CA LYS A 63 5.74 1.54 -4.62
C LYS A 63 5.59 1.90 -3.15
N PRO A 64 6.50 2.70 -2.58
CA PRO A 64 6.32 3.26 -1.23
C PRO A 64 4.97 3.96 -1.04
N LEU A 65 4.51 4.70 -2.04
CA LEU A 65 3.20 5.36 -2.02
C LEU A 65 2.06 4.37 -1.79
N GLU A 66 2.07 3.21 -2.46
CA GLU A 66 1.02 2.18 -2.34
C GLU A 66 1.04 1.51 -0.96
N LEU A 67 2.22 1.35 -0.36
CA LEU A 67 2.32 0.84 1.02
C LEU A 67 1.77 1.85 2.03
N MET A 68 2.11 3.14 1.89
CA MET A 68 1.57 4.19 2.74
C MET A 68 0.06 4.32 2.58
N GLN A 69 -0.44 4.20 1.36
CA GLN A 69 -1.87 4.17 1.03
C GLN A 69 -2.57 3.02 1.77
N THR A 70 -1.98 1.82 1.75
CA THR A 70 -2.51 0.68 2.51
C THR A 70 -2.53 0.95 4.01
N ILE A 71 -1.44 1.49 4.58
CA ILE A 71 -1.38 1.83 6.01
C ILE A 71 -2.51 2.80 6.37
N VAL A 72 -2.69 3.87 5.61
CA VAL A 72 -3.70 4.89 5.89
C VAL A 72 -5.11 4.38 5.65
N HIS A 73 -5.34 3.50 4.67
CA HIS A 73 -6.60 2.80 4.47
C HIS A 73 -7.01 2.03 5.73
N GLU A 74 -6.10 1.25 6.30
CA GLU A 74 -6.36 0.48 7.52
C GLU A 74 -6.49 1.39 8.76
N MET A 75 -5.80 2.53 8.79
CA MET A 75 -5.99 3.55 9.82
C MET A 75 -7.39 4.18 9.78
N VAL A 76 -8.03 4.30 8.61
CA VAL A 76 -9.43 4.76 8.51
C VAL A 76 -10.39 3.71 9.06
N HIS A 77 -10.11 2.41 8.91
CA HIS A 77 -10.88 1.36 9.59
C HIS A 77 -10.76 1.46 11.10
N LEU A 78 -9.55 1.68 11.62
CA LEU A 78 -9.32 1.91 13.04
C LEU A 78 -10.07 3.17 13.52
N TRP A 79 -9.99 4.28 12.79
CA TRP A 79 -10.74 5.49 13.08
C TRP A 79 -12.25 5.24 13.16
N GLN A 80 -12.78 4.52 12.19
CA GLN A 80 -14.21 4.23 12.16
C GLN A 80 -14.64 3.31 13.29
N TYR A 81 -13.80 2.37 13.71
CA TYR A 81 -14.06 1.52 14.86
C TYR A 81 -14.12 2.33 16.15
N GLU A 82 -13.17 3.25 16.38
CA GLU A 82 -13.06 4.03 17.60
C GLU A 82 -14.08 5.18 17.69
N PHE A 83 -14.35 5.86 16.58
CA PHE A 83 -15.09 7.14 16.59
C PHE A 83 -16.35 7.13 15.72
N GLY A 84 -16.54 6.12 14.90
CA GLY A 84 -17.62 6.03 13.93
C GLY A 84 -18.56 4.86 14.15
N LYS A 85 -19.16 4.42 13.07
CA LYS A 85 -20.12 3.30 13.03
C LYS A 85 -19.75 2.35 11.90
N PRO A 86 -18.81 1.40 12.14
CA PRO A 86 -18.43 0.44 11.13
C PRO A 86 -19.63 -0.43 10.72
N SER A 87 -19.68 -0.76 9.46
CA SER A 87 -20.69 -1.67 8.93
C SER A 87 -20.36 -3.13 9.21
N HIS A 88 -21.36 -3.98 9.11
CA HIS A 88 -21.19 -5.41 9.31
C HIS A 88 -20.26 -6.01 8.21
N ARG A 89 -19.38 -6.91 8.60
CA ARG A 89 -18.53 -7.73 7.70
C ARG A 89 -17.67 -6.93 6.72
N THR A 90 -16.88 -6.00 7.22
CA THR A 90 -15.91 -5.27 6.37
C THR A 90 -16.52 -4.50 5.18
N TYR A 91 -17.83 -4.17 5.23
CA TYR A 91 -18.45 -3.34 4.22
C TYR A 91 -18.05 -1.86 4.42
N HIS A 92 -17.42 -1.28 3.42
CA HIS A 92 -17.00 0.11 3.41
C HIS A 92 -18.21 1.01 3.13
N ASN A 93 -18.76 1.60 4.20
CA ASN A 93 -19.95 2.44 4.12
C ASN A 93 -19.61 3.90 3.78
N LYS A 94 -20.64 4.75 3.72
CA LYS A 94 -20.49 6.16 3.38
C LYS A 94 -19.60 6.92 4.38
N GLU A 95 -19.71 6.65 5.67
CA GLU A 95 -18.90 7.29 6.72
C GLU A 95 -17.41 7.01 6.52
N TRP A 96 -17.05 5.73 6.25
CA TRP A 96 -15.70 5.35 5.89
C TRP A 96 -15.21 6.07 4.64
N ALA A 97 -16.04 6.10 3.58
CA ALA A 97 -15.70 6.76 2.33
C ALA A 97 -15.50 8.27 2.49
N ASP A 98 -16.36 8.94 3.25
CA ASP A 98 -16.25 10.37 3.52
C ASP A 98 -14.97 10.69 4.32
N LYS A 99 -14.58 9.82 5.28
CA LYS A 99 -13.32 9.97 6.01
C LYS A 99 -12.12 9.80 5.09
N MET A 100 -12.11 8.79 4.22
CA MET A 100 -11.06 8.58 3.22
C MET A 100 -10.85 9.82 2.35
N GLU A 101 -11.94 10.38 1.81
CA GLU A 101 -11.85 11.59 0.98
C GLU A 101 -11.32 12.78 1.78
N SER A 102 -11.75 12.96 3.03
CA SER A 102 -11.30 14.08 3.87
C SER A 102 -9.80 14.09 4.14
N ILE A 103 -9.15 12.93 4.10
CA ILE A 103 -7.70 12.79 4.28
C ILE A 103 -6.93 12.70 2.96
N GLY A 104 -7.61 12.81 1.82
CA GLY A 104 -6.96 12.86 0.51
C GLY A 104 -6.81 11.52 -0.20
N LEU A 105 -7.60 10.50 0.17
CA LEU A 105 -7.71 9.21 -0.52
C LEU A 105 -9.12 9.05 -1.10
N MET A 106 -9.23 8.85 -2.41
CA MET A 106 -10.51 8.66 -3.08
C MET A 106 -10.89 7.18 -3.09
N PRO A 107 -11.96 6.76 -2.39
CA PRO A 107 -12.46 5.39 -2.43
C PRO A 107 -12.91 4.99 -3.83
N SER A 108 -12.57 3.79 -4.24
CA SER A 108 -12.95 3.26 -5.54
C SER A 108 -12.99 1.74 -5.54
N SER A 109 -14.08 1.14 -5.98
CA SER A 109 -14.17 -0.31 -6.12
C SER A 109 -13.19 -0.91 -7.13
N THR A 110 -12.59 -0.06 -7.98
CA THR A 110 -11.60 -0.47 -9.00
C THR A 110 -10.20 0.05 -8.71
N GLY A 111 -10.02 0.88 -7.68
CA GLY A 111 -8.78 1.62 -7.42
C GLY A 111 -8.51 2.74 -8.43
N LEU A 112 -9.51 3.16 -9.20
CA LEU A 112 -9.40 4.13 -10.27
C LEU A 112 -10.59 5.09 -10.26
N PRO A 113 -10.48 6.25 -10.91
CA PRO A 113 -11.61 7.15 -11.14
C PRO A 113 -12.81 6.44 -11.76
N GLY A 114 -14.02 6.80 -11.31
CA GLY A 114 -15.28 6.21 -11.79
C GLY A 114 -15.72 4.92 -11.10
N GLY A 115 -14.92 4.34 -10.20
CA GLY A 115 -15.35 3.23 -9.35
C GLY A 115 -16.38 3.65 -8.28
N LYS A 116 -17.10 2.67 -7.73
CA LYS A 116 -18.04 2.91 -6.62
C LYS A 116 -17.27 3.33 -5.37
N ARG A 117 -17.82 4.30 -4.61
CA ARG A 117 -17.22 4.80 -3.36
C ARG A 117 -17.42 3.90 -2.14
N THR A 118 -18.37 2.98 -2.21
CA THR A 118 -18.77 2.09 -1.12
C THR A 118 -18.93 0.67 -1.63
N GLY A 119 -18.67 -0.33 -0.79
CA GLY A 119 -18.80 -1.73 -1.18
C GLY A 119 -18.11 -2.70 -0.22
N GLN A 120 -18.16 -3.99 -0.56
CA GLN A 120 -17.51 -5.04 0.21
C GLN A 120 -16.00 -5.08 -0.03
N ALA A 121 -15.58 -5.07 -1.28
CA ALA A 121 -14.18 -5.02 -1.67
C ALA A 121 -13.92 -3.63 -2.24
N MET A 122 -13.14 -2.84 -1.51
CA MET A 122 -12.80 -1.49 -1.88
C MET A 122 -11.29 -1.34 -2.01
N SER A 123 -10.92 -0.52 -2.94
CA SER A 123 -9.60 0.07 -3.08
C SER A 123 -9.75 1.59 -3.00
N ASP A 124 -8.68 2.30 -3.24
CA ASP A 124 -8.65 3.75 -3.28
C ASP A 124 -7.50 4.23 -4.17
N TYR A 125 -7.42 5.51 -4.40
CA TYR A 125 -6.30 6.17 -5.06
C TYR A 125 -6.05 7.55 -4.44
N PRO A 126 -4.79 8.03 -4.42
CA PRO A 126 -4.49 9.35 -3.90
C PRO A 126 -5.15 10.46 -4.71
N ILE A 127 -5.82 11.38 -4.03
CA ILE A 127 -6.28 12.62 -4.65
C ILE A 127 -5.05 13.45 -4.97
N LYS A 128 -4.88 13.83 -6.24
CA LYS A 128 -3.76 14.65 -6.68
C LYS A 128 -3.74 15.98 -5.91
N ASN A 129 -2.59 16.31 -5.34
CA ASN A 129 -2.42 17.47 -4.47
C ASN A 129 -3.34 17.46 -3.22
N GLY A 130 -3.84 16.30 -2.82
CA GLY A 130 -4.58 16.10 -1.58
C GLY A 130 -3.67 15.98 -0.36
N ALA A 131 -4.28 16.05 0.84
CA ALA A 131 -3.54 16.00 2.10
C ALA A 131 -2.64 14.76 2.20
N PHE A 132 -3.18 13.57 1.93
CA PHE A 132 -2.42 12.32 1.93
C PHE A 132 -1.18 12.40 1.03
N TYR A 133 -1.34 12.89 -0.20
CA TYR A 133 -0.24 12.95 -1.18
C TYR A 133 0.92 13.83 -0.68
N PHE A 134 0.61 15.02 -0.14
CA PHE A 134 1.62 15.91 0.42
C PHE A 134 2.29 15.31 1.66
N GLN A 135 1.54 14.62 2.52
CA GLN A 135 2.13 13.97 3.69
C GLN A 135 3.03 12.78 3.30
N CYS A 136 2.72 12.06 2.22
CA CYS A 136 3.64 11.04 1.70
C CYS A 136 4.97 11.63 1.25
N ILE A 137 4.96 12.75 0.55
CA ILE A 137 6.19 13.46 0.13
C ILE A 137 6.97 13.93 1.37
N ALA A 138 6.29 14.54 2.35
CA ALA A 138 6.92 14.97 3.58
C ALA A 138 7.54 13.78 4.36
N PHE A 139 6.85 12.64 4.41
CA PHE A 139 7.40 11.43 5.02
C PHE A 139 8.63 10.90 4.27
N ALA A 140 8.61 10.90 2.94
CA ALA A 140 9.72 10.48 2.11
C ALA A 140 10.97 11.37 2.32
N GLN A 141 10.77 12.67 2.53
CA GLN A 141 11.87 13.62 2.85
C GLN A 141 12.56 13.31 4.17
N LEU A 142 11.90 12.63 5.11
CA LEU A 142 12.53 12.17 6.36
C LEU A 142 13.53 11.02 6.13
N GLY A 143 13.59 10.47 4.93
CA GLY A 143 14.57 9.46 4.53
C GLY A 143 14.35 8.07 5.14
N TYR A 144 13.18 7.79 5.69
CA TYR A 144 12.87 6.47 6.21
C TYR A 144 12.83 5.43 5.08
N LYS A 145 13.55 4.33 5.28
CA LYS A 145 13.62 3.21 4.33
C LYS A 145 13.11 1.93 4.98
N LEU A 146 12.54 1.04 4.17
CA LEU A 146 12.26 -0.31 4.64
C LEU A 146 13.60 -1.02 4.95
N PRO A 147 13.77 -1.63 6.13
CA PRO A 147 15.02 -2.27 6.50
C PRO A 147 15.17 -3.69 5.93
N PHE A 148 14.12 -4.28 5.39
CA PHE A 148 14.10 -5.66 4.87
C PHE A 148 12.96 -5.86 3.87
N TYR A 149 13.07 -6.96 3.13
CA TYR A 149 12.02 -7.45 2.21
C TYR A 149 11.80 -8.95 2.39
N ASP A 150 10.65 -9.44 1.96
CA ASP A 150 10.34 -10.86 1.99
C ASP A 150 11.05 -11.58 0.84
N ARG A 151 11.98 -12.49 1.17
CA ARG A 151 12.67 -13.33 0.17
C ARG A 151 11.73 -14.19 -0.68
N TYR A 152 10.51 -14.41 -0.23
CA TYR A 152 9.48 -15.19 -0.91
C TYR A 152 8.31 -14.32 -1.37
N ALA A 153 8.55 -13.02 -1.51
CA ALA A 153 7.55 -12.09 -2.04
C ALA A 153 7.04 -12.55 -3.42
N LYS A 154 5.82 -12.20 -3.74
CA LYS A 154 5.26 -12.42 -5.08
C LYS A 154 6.04 -11.56 -6.06
N THR A 155 6.52 -12.17 -7.13
CA THR A 155 7.27 -11.50 -8.20
C THR A 155 6.38 -11.22 -9.41
N GLU A 156 5.26 -11.93 -9.53
CA GLU A 156 4.24 -11.59 -10.49
C GLU A 156 3.47 -10.39 -9.96
N SER A 157 3.57 -9.28 -10.67
CA SER A 157 2.69 -8.14 -10.44
C SER A 157 1.27 -8.53 -10.84
N SER A 158 0.49 -9.01 -9.88
CA SER A 158 -0.95 -9.01 -10.08
C SER A 158 -1.38 -7.54 -10.13
N GLN A 159 -1.39 -6.97 -11.35
CA GLN A 159 -1.85 -5.62 -11.69
C GLN A 159 -0.99 -4.44 -11.19
N VAL A 160 0.32 -4.45 -11.39
CA VAL A 160 1.04 -3.18 -11.54
C VAL A 160 0.64 -2.60 -12.89
N ARG A 161 -0.32 -1.68 -12.87
CA ARG A 161 -0.59 -0.84 -14.03
C ARG A 161 0.68 -0.03 -14.30
N THR A 162 1.12 -0.01 -15.55
CA THR A 162 2.29 0.77 -15.93
C THR A 162 2.04 2.24 -15.61
N SER A 163 3.10 2.99 -15.31
CA SER A 163 3.02 4.45 -15.13
C SER A 163 2.35 5.14 -16.32
N GLU A 164 2.47 4.57 -17.53
CA GLU A 164 1.79 5.03 -18.74
C GLU A 164 0.28 4.80 -18.70
N GLN A 165 -0.19 3.64 -18.26
CA GLN A 165 -1.63 3.37 -18.07
C GLN A 165 -2.24 4.24 -16.99
N LEU A 166 -1.49 4.55 -15.92
CA LEU A 166 -1.93 5.50 -14.90
C LEU A 166 -1.95 6.94 -15.42
N ALA A 167 -0.95 7.35 -16.22
CA ALA A 167 -0.90 8.68 -16.81
C ALA A 167 -2.02 8.89 -17.85
N GLU A 168 -2.28 7.90 -18.70
CA GLU A 168 -3.35 7.93 -19.70
C GLU A 168 -4.73 8.00 -19.03
N MET A 169 -4.96 7.23 -17.97
CA MET A 169 -6.22 7.24 -17.22
C MET A 169 -6.43 8.53 -16.42
N VAL A 170 -5.35 9.15 -15.90
CA VAL A 170 -5.43 10.45 -15.25
C VAL A 170 -5.72 11.54 -16.29
N ALA A 171 -5.15 11.46 -17.48
CA ALA A 171 -5.43 12.39 -18.58
C ALA A 171 -6.90 12.30 -19.02
N ASP A 172 -7.45 11.10 -19.16
CA ASP A 172 -8.86 10.89 -19.49
C ASP A 172 -9.81 11.37 -18.38
N ALA A 173 -9.48 11.12 -17.11
CA ALA A 173 -10.26 11.59 -15.98
C ALA A 173 -10.23 13.12 -15.85
N VAL A 174 -9.11 13.76 -16.12
CA VAL A 174 -8.97 15.23 -16.16
C VAL A 174 -9.74 15.81 -17.32
N CYS A 175 -9.68 15.19 -18.50
CA CYS A 175 -10.46 15.62 -19.67
C CYS A 175 -11.96 15.53 -19.41
N ASN A 176 -12.43 14.43 -18.83
CA ASN A 176 -13.84 14.23 -18.48
C ASN A 176 -14.30 15.18 -17.36
N ALA A 177 -13.44 15.47 -16.37
CA ALA A 177 -13.76 16.44 -15.31
C ALA A 177 -13.80 17.88 -15.84
N ILE A 178 -12.96 18.24 -16.80
CA ILE A 178 -13.00 19.54 -17.48
C ILE A 178 -14.27 19.67 -18.31
N VAL A 179 -14.65 18.62 -19.04
CA VAL A 179 -15.89 18.62 -19.83
C VAL A 179 -17.12 18.76 -18.91
N ALA A 180 -17.19 18.01 -17.82
CA ALA A 180 -18.28 18.12 -16.84
C ALA A 180 -18.33 19.50 -16.15
N ALA A 181 -17.17 20.09 -15.83
CA ALA A 181 -17.11 21.42 -15.21
C ALA A 181 -17.42 22.57 -16.17
N THR A 182 -17.29 22.37 -17.50
CA THR A 182 -17.68 23.35 -18.51
C THR A 182 -19.19 23.31 -18.81
N GLU A 183 -19.85 22.20 -18.54
CA GLU A 183 -21.30 22.07 -18.70
C GLU A 183 -22.09 22.64 -17.50
N GLU A 184 -21.49 22.75 -16.30
CA GLU A 184 -22.15 23.26 -15.08
C GLU A 184 -21.87 24.74 -14.74
N LYS A 185 -21.05 25.48 -15.48
CA LYS A 185 -20.69 26.85 -15.10
C LYS A 185 -21.53 27.96 -15.78
N GLY A 186 -22.57 28.31 -15.08
CA GLY A 186 -23.08 29.68 -14.99
C GLY A 186 -23.04 30.23 -13.57
N VAL A 187 -21.87 30.32 -12.90
CA VAL A 187 -21.64 31.26 -11.76
C VAL A 187 -20.16 31.41 -11.44
N SER A 188 -19.66 32.64 -11.53
CA SER A 188 -18.37 33.08 -11.03
C SER A 188 -18.49 33.58 -9.58
N ALA A 189 -17.63 33.08 -8.69
CA ALA A 189 -17.29 33.76 -7.43
C ALA A 189 -15.82 33.57 -7.10
N PRO A 190 -15.11 34.59 -6.61
CA PRO A 190 -13.70 34.52 -6.29
C PRO A 190 -13.46 33.77 -4.96
N ILE A 191 -12.46 32.94 -4.92
CA ILE A 191 -11.98 32.29 -3.70
C ILE A 191 -10.98 33.24 -3.05
N GLU A 192 -11.31 33.72 -1.86
CA GLU A 192 -10.40 34.50 -1.01
C GLU A 192 -9.31 33.59 -0.43
N GLU A 193 -8.05 34.00 -0.66
CA GLU A 193 -6.86 33.47 0.01
C GLU A 193 -6.85 33.91 1.47
N GLU A 194 -7.17 33.04 2.40
CA GLU A 194 -6.82 33.25 3.80
C GLU A 194 -6.28 31.99 4.49
N THR A 195 -4.98 32.08 4.78
CA THR A 195 -4.24 31.52 5.90
C THR A 195 -4.07 30.00 6.04
N VAL A 196 -2.96 29.52 5.50
CA VAL A 196 -2.10 28.57 6.24
C VAL A 196 -0.72 29.19 6.37
N SER A 197 -0.57 30.10 7.30
CA SER A 197 0.71 30.66 7.75
C SER A 197 1.11 29.97 9.04
N ILE A 198 1.81 28.86 8.97
CA ILE A 198 2.63 28.36 10.09
C ILE A 198 3.89 27.70 9.48
N GLY A 199 5.01 28.37 9.65
CA GLY A 199 6.33 27.72 9.62
C GLY A 199 7.11 27.70 8.32
N VAL A 200 6.85 28.55 7.35
CA VAL A 200 7.57 28.55 6.05
C VAL A 200 8.78 29.49 6.02
N GLU A 201 9.04 30.29 7.05
CA GLU A 201 10.12 31.28 7.02
C GLU A 201 11.54 30.76 7.22
N ALA A 202 11.74 29.45 7.50
CA ALA A 202 13.08 28.91 7.78
C ALA A 202 13.77 28.17 6.62
N VAL A 203 13.13 27.97 5.46
CA VAL A 203 13.67 27.13 4.35
C VAL A 203 13.59 27.80 2.99
N MET A 204 13.64 29.09 2.90
CA MET A 204 13.73 29.78 1.63
C MET A 204 15.17 29.89 1.11
N GLN A 205 15.72 28.75 0.64
CA GLN A 205 16.62 28.74 -0.51
C GLN A 205 15.86 28.01 -1.63
N ALA A 206 15.18 28.75 -2.49
CA ALA A 206 14.16 28.27 -3.42
C ALA A 206 14.60 27.13 -4.36
N GLY A 207 15.87 27.03 -4.74
CA GLY A 207 16.37 25.95 -5.60
C GLY A 207 16.48 24.59 -4.90
N SER A 208 16.80 24.55 -3.63
CA SER A 208 17.00 23.30 -2.88
C SER A 208 15.70 22.63 -2.45
N PHE A 209 14.61 23.39 -2.31
CA PHE A 209 13.31 22.85 -1.93
C PHE A 209 12.63 22.11 -3.07
N ASP A 210 12.64 22.70 -4.27
CA ASP A 210 12.03 22.09 -5.46
C ASP A 210 12.74 20.80 -5.84
N GLU A 211 14.08 20.77 -5.75
CA GLU A 211 14.86 19.56 -6.00
C GLU A 211 14.59 18.47 -4.96
N ALA A 212 14.54 18.82 -3.69
CA ALA A 212 14.24 17.87 -2.60
C ALA A 212 12.81 17.33 -2.70
N TYR A 213 11.85 18.18 -3.07
CA TYR A 213 10.47 17.77 -3.31
C TYR A 213 10.38 16.79 -4.48
N ALA A 214 10.96 17.14 -5.63
CA ALA A 214 10.98 16.30 -6.82
C ALA A 214 11.69 14.95 -6.57
N ALA A 215 12.78 14.95 -5.83
CA ALA A 215 13.47 13.72 -5.44
C ALA A 215 12.64 12.82 -4.54
N ALA A 216 11.95 13.42 -3.56
CA ALA A 216 11.04 12.68 -2.68
C ALA A 216 9.86 12.10 -3.46
N GLU A 217 9.22 12.88 -4.33
CA GLU A 217 8.15 12.43 -5.20
C GLU A 217 8.61 11.29 -6.12
N ALA A 218 9.78 11.42 -6.74
CA ALA A 218 10.35 10.37 -7.58
C ALA A 218 10.60 9.09 -6.79
N SER A 219 11.09 9.18 -5.55
CA SER A 219 11.33 8.02 -4.68
C SER A 219 10.04 7.26 -4.32
N LEU A 220 8.92 7.98 -4.17
CA LEU A 220 7.61 7.38 -3.90
C LEU A 220 7.07 6.58 -5.09
N MET A 221 7.48 6.92 -6.29
CA MET A 221 7.02 6.31 -7.54
C MET A 221 7.90 5.16 -8.02
N GLN A 222 9.05 4.92 -7.40
CA GLN A 222 9.90 3.77 -7.70
C GLN A 222 9.48 2.55 -6.85
N PRO A 223 9.47 1.33 -7.43
CA PRO A 223 9.22 0.13 -6.63
C PRO A 223 10.28 -0.05 -5.54
N PHE A 224 9.92 -0.69 -4.44
CA PHE A 224 10.89 -1.01 -3.38
C PHE A 224 12.06 -1.88 -3.85
N SER A 225 11.91 -2.66 -4.92
CA SER A 225 13.01 -3.39 -5.54
C SER A 225 14.18 -2.46 -5.91
N ALA A 226 13.89 -1.24 -6.37
CA ALA A 226 14.92 -0.24 -6.67
C ALA A 226 15.65 0.24 -5.40
N GLN A 227 14.96 0.35 -4.27
CA GLN A 227 15.59 0.71 -2.99
C GLN A 227 16.62 -0.33 -2.54
N PHE A 228 16.38 -1.62 -2.83
CA PHE A 228 17.24 -2.73 -2.44
C PHE A 228 18.20 -3.18 -3.53
N ASP A 229 18.22 -2.52 -4.68
CA ASP A 229 18.97 -2.93 -5.87
C ASP A 229 18.70 -4.40 -6.27
N ILE A 230 17.40 -4.77 -6.25
CA ILE A 230 16.95 -6.12 -6.53
C ILE A 230 16.53 -6.25 -7.98
N ASP A 231 17.18 -7.14 -8.71
CA ASP A 231 16.64 -7.67 -9.96
C ASP A 231 15.55 -8.69 -9.66
N VAL A 232 14.29 -8.26 -9.83
CA VAL A 232 13.10 -9.10 -9.55
C VAL A 232 13.05 -10.32 -10.48
N ALA A 233 13.53 -10.21 -11.72
CA ALA A 233 13.57 -11.33 -12.66
C ALA A 233 14.58 -12.38 -12.20
N ALA A 234 15.80 -11.96 -11.89
CA ALA A 234 16.85 -12.86 -11.36
C ALA A 234 16.42 -13.53 -10.05
N LEU A 235 15.73 -12.80 -9.17
CA LEU A 235 15.19 -13.36 -7.92
C LEU A 235 14.12 -14.43 -8.20
N THR A 236 13.29 -14.24 -9.21
CA THR A 236 12.27 -15.20 -9.63
C THR A 236 12.89 -16.48 -10.16
N GLU A 237 13.84 -16.35 -11.08
CA GLU A 237 14.57 -17.49 -11.66
C GLU A 237 15.29 -18.31 -10.58
N ALA A 238 15.99 -17.64 -9.67
CA ALA A 238 16.67 -18.31 -8.55
C ALA A 238 15.71 -19.13 -7.67
N ARG A 239 14.51 -18.61 -7.42
CA ARG A 239 13.45 -19.28 -6.65
C ARG A 239 12.88 -20.49 -7.39
N GLU A 240 12.64 -20.36 -8.68
CA GLU A 240 12.15 -21.47 -9.51
C GLU A 240 13.18 -22.62 -9.54
N GLN A 241 14.47 -22.27 -9.65
CA GLN A 241 15.55 -23.25 -9.56
C GLN A 241 15.59 -23.93 -8.20
N GLU A 242 15.51 -23.18 -7.08
CA GLU A 242 15.43 -23.76 -5.74
C GLU A 242 14.19 -24.64 -5.55
N ALA A 243 13.04 -24.22 -6.04
CA ALA A 243 11.81 -24.99 -5.95
C ALA A 243 11.89 -26.27 -6.79
N SER A 244 12.48 -26.19 -7.98
CA SER A 244 12.73 -27.36 -8.82
C SER A 244 13.69 -28.34 -8.16
N ALA A 245 14.78 -27.86 -7.57
CA ALA A 245 15.76 -28.69 -6.86
C ALA A 245 15.17 -29.38 -5.61
N LYS A 246 14.13 -28.78 -5.00
CA LYS A 246 13.42 -29.36 -3.84
C LYS A 246 12.27 -30.29 -4.23
N ARG A 247 11.83 -30.30 -5.48
CA ARG A 247 10.75 -31.19 -5.94
C ARG A 247 11.23 -32.63 -5.91
N LYS A 248 10.41 -33.50 -5.35
CA LYS A 248 10.63 -34.93 -5.44
C LYS A 248 10.23 -35.43 -6.83
N SER A 249 11.11 -36.20 -7.44
CA SER A 249 10.85 -36.87 -8.71
C SER A 249 10.40 -38.32 -8.46
N VAL A 250 9.56 -38.84 -9.35
CA VAL A 250 9.21 -40.26 -9.35
C VAL A 250 10.26 -41.00 -10.16
N TYR A 251 10.90 -41.92 -9.54
CA TYR A 251 11.82 -42.88 -10.18
C TYR A 251 11.08 -44.18 -10.42
N VAL A 252 11.19 -44.71 -11.62
CA VAL A 252 10.61 -46.00 -11.98
C VAL A 252 11.76 -46.95 -12.22
N CYS A 253 11.80 -48.06 -11.49
CA CYS A 253 12.81 -49.07 -11.71
C CYS A 253 12.65 -49.70 -13.10
N GLN A 254 13.74 -49.74 -13.86
CA GLN A 254 13.72 -50.29 -15.23
C GLN A 254 13.60 -51.81 -15.23
N CYS A 255 13.91 -52.49 -14.12
CA CYS A 255 13.84 -53.96 -14.07
C CYS A 255 12.54 -54.49 -13.45
N CYS A 256 12.01 -53.89 -12.38
CA CYS A 256 10.80 -54.38 -11.72
C CYS A 256 9.58 -53.43 -11.87
N GLY A 257 9.76 -52.24 -12.40
CA GLY A 257 8.66 -51.27 -12.56
C GLY A 257 8.21 -50.56 -11.28
N ASP A 258 8.87 -50.85 -10.15
CA ASP A 258 8.57 -50.23 -8.88
C ASP A 258 8.88 -48.72 -8.90
N ARG A 259 8.08 -47.96 -8.14
CA ARG A 259 8.15 -46.50 -8.08
C ARG A 259 8.68 -46.03 -6.74
N ALA A 260 9.67 -45.15 -6.78
CA ALA A 260 10.19 -44.47 -5.62
C ALA A 260 10.14 -42.96 -5.82
N TRP A 261 10.00 -42.22 -4.71
CA TRP A 261 9.99 -40.76 -4.69
C TRP A 261 11.27 -40.26 -4.05
N GLY A 262 12.00 -39.44 -4.78
CA GLY A 262 13.29 -38.94 -4.27
C GLY A 262 13.63 -37.57 -4.84
N LYS A 263 14.71 -36.97 -4.34
CA LYS A 263 15.28 -35.75 -4.92
C LYS A 263 15.78 -36.02 -6.34
N PRO A 264 15.86 -35.01 -7.23
CA PRO A 264 16.29 -35.18 -8.62
C PRO A 264 17.66 -35.83 -8.82
N SER A 265 18.54 -35.81 -7.82
CA SER A 265 19.88 -36.37 -7.85
C SER A 265 20.02 -37.69 -7.09
N LEU A 266 18.91 -38.38 -6.82
CA LEU A 266 18.94 -39.64 -6.07
C LEU A 266 19.26 -40.81 -7.00
N ASP A 267 20.35 -41.49 -6.76
CA ASP A 267 20.69 -42.78 -7.40
C ASP A 267 19.97 -43.89 -6.65
N LEU A 268 19.07 -44.58 -7.32
CA LEU A 268 18.35 -45.72 -6.76
C LEU A 268 18.80 -47.01 -7.43
N TRP A 269 19.15 -47.98 -6.61
CA TRP A 269 19.53 -49.34 -7.05
C TRP A 269 18.41 -50.30 -6.71
N CYS A 270 18.06 -51.15 -7.65
CA CYS A 270 17.18 -52.28 -7.41
C CYS A 270 18.05 -53.43 -6.86
N GLY A 271 17.75 -53.86 -5.63
CA GLY A 271 18.41 -54.99 -5.01
C GLY A 271 17.86 -56.33 -5.45
#